data_bace51b6222be59f0bd0a6c94f0a6d9e
#
_entry.id   bace51b6222be59f0bd0a6c94f0a6d9e
#
_cell.length_a   1.000
_cell.length_b   1.000
_cell.length_c   1.000
_cell.angle_alpha   90.00
_cell.angle_beta   90.00
_cell.angle_gamma   90.00
#
_symmetry.space_group_name_H-M   'P 1'
#
loop_
_entity.id
_entity.type
_entity.pdbx_description
1 polymer ?
#
loop_
_entity_poly.entity_id
_entity_poly.type
_entity_poly.pdbx_seq_one_letter_code
_entity_poly.pdbx_strand_id
1 'polypeptide(L)'
;MASSLRLPPADELKGLWQLSDGHQVCRIELTDTRLPEGAIWALKSDTCATELFGQPVEGWRPAPDGITLTDDDGNSLAFFGHESEEQWVAYLVDGRELVMTFSGTANAVTK
;
A
#
# COMPACT_ATOMS: atom_id res chain seq x y z
N MET A 1 16.06 -14.96 -19.31
CA MET A 1 15.92 -14.53 -19.00
C MET A 1 15.65 -14.19 -17.95
N ALA A 2 16.01 -13.95 -17.60
CA ALA A 2 15.80 -13.70 -16.46
C ALA A 2 14.63 -13.21 -16.13
N SER A 3 14.04 -13.54 -15.27
CA SER A 3 12.85 -13.01 -14.91
C SER A 3 13.02 -11.74 -14.26
N SER A 4 12.37 -10.79 -14.70
CA SER A 4 12.40 -9.50 -14.09
C SER A 4 11.33 -9.33 -13.07
N LEU A 5 10.42 -10.25 -12.94
CA LEU A 5 9.32 -10.04 -12.02
C LEU A 5 9.68 -10.65 -10.70
N ARG A 6 10.21 -9.88 -9.81
CA ARG A 6 10.51 -10.32 -8.48
C ARG A 6 9.46 -9.82 -7.53
N LEU A 7 9.11 -10.66 -6.59
CA LEU A 7 8.20 -10.25 -5.54
C LEU A 7 9.06 -9.63 -4.44
N PRO A 8 8.95 -8.33 -4.19
CA PRO A 8 9.79 -7.75 -3.14
C PRO A 8 9.35 -8.26 -1.77
N PRO A 9 10.27 -8.41 -0.85
CA PRO A 9 9.87 -8.83 0.48
C PRO A 9 9.16 -7.73 1.23
N ALA A 10 8.31 -8.11 2.16
CA ALA A 10 7.61 -7.11 2.96
C ALA A 10 8.57 -6.18 3.66
N ASP A 11 9.73 -6.69 4.04
CA ASP A 11 10.74 -5.90 4.70
C ASP A 11 11.16 -4.69 3.93
N GLU A 12 11.15 -4.75 2.62
CA GLU A 12 11.58 -3.62 1.81
C GLU A 12 10.50 -2.59 1.64
N LEU A 13 9.25 -2.95 1.87
CA LEU A 13 8.16 -2.06 1.61
C LEU A 13 7.50 -1.55 2.88
N LYS A 14 7.79 -2.14 4.02
CA LYS A 14 7.15 -1.70 5.25
C LYS A 14 7.61 -0.30 5.62
N GLY A 15 6.77 0.42 6.30
CA GLY A 15 7.09 1.76 6.73
C GLY A 15 5.92 2.69 6.55
N LEU A 16 6.21 3.97 6.58
CA LEU A 16 5.20 5.01 6.46
C LEU A 16 5.09 5.46 5.02
N TRP A 17 3.87 5.59 4.57
CA TRP A 17 3.58 5.96 3.20
C TRP A 17 2.52 7.04 3.16
N GLN A 18 2.50 7.82 2.10
CA GLN A 18 1.43 8.75 1.82
C GLN A 18 0.60 8.22 0.68
N LEU A 19 -0.71 8.38 0.79
CA LEU A 19 -1.65 7.94 -0.20
C LEU A 19 -2.50 9.13 -0.60
N SER A 20 -2.54 9.44 -1.87
CA SER A 20 -3.21 10.65 -2.32
C SER A 20 -4.06 10.40 -3.55
N ASP A 21 -5.21 11.05 -3.62
CA ASP A 21 -6.04 11.01 -4.82
C ASP A 21 -5.96 12.31 -5.61
N GLY A 22 -5.00 13.17 -5.25
CA GLY A 22 -4.87 14.47 -5.89
C GLY A 22 -5.59 15.57 -5.14
N HIS A 23 -6.46 15.24 -4.21
CA HIS A 23 -7.19 16.23 -3.42
C HIS A 23 -6.89 16.12 -1.96
N GLN A 24 -6.72 14.92 -1.45
CA GLN A 24 -6.36 14.78 -0.04
C GLN A 24 -5.24 13.76 0.07
N VAL A 25 -4.50 13.88 1.16
CA VAL A 25 -3.34 13.03 1.41
C VAL A 25 -3.61 12.31 2.71
N CYS A 26 -3.49 10.99 2.66
CA CYS A 26 -3.68 10.14 3.81
C CYS A 26 -2.36 9.51 4.18
N ARG A 27 -2.20 9.18 5.44
CA ARG A 27 -1.02 8.47 5.89
C ARG A 27 -1.39 7.05 6.21
N ILE A 28 -0.57 6.12 5.78
CA ILE A 28 -0.77 4.72 6.08
C ILE A 28 0.58 4.15 6.50
N GLU A 29 0.52 3.05 7.22
CA GLU A 29 1.74 2.34 7.60
C GLU A 29 1.60 0.90 7.14
N LEU A 30 2.55 0.45 6.34
CA LEU A 30 2.63 -0.95 5.94
C LEU A 30 3.51 -1.66 6.95
N THR A 31 2.97 -2.70 7.59
CA THR A 31 3.69 -3.39 8.64
C THR A 31 4.08 -4.78 8.18
N ASP A 32 4.94 -5.44 8.92
CA ASP A 32 5.28 -6.82 8.64
C ASP A 32 4.66 -7.76 9.66
N THR A 33 3.52 -7.37 10.23
CA THR A 33 2.76 -8.22 11.12
C THR A 33 1.75 -9.01 10.29
N ARG A 34 1.82 -10.33 10.33
CA ARG A 34 0.92 -11.17 9.52
C ARG A 34 -0.48 -11.14 10.08
N LEU A 35 -1.44 -11.02 9.19
CA LEU A 35 -2.83 -11.22 9.56
C LEU A 35 -3.19 -12.68 9.39
N PRO A 36 -4.20 -13.16 10.13
CA PRO A 36 -4.53 -14.59 10.07
C PRO A 36 -5.10 -15.04 8.74
N GLU A 37 -5.68 -14.12 7.98
CA GLU A 37 -6.33 -14.49 6.74
C GLU A 37 -5.55 -13.96 5.56
N GLY A 38 -5.61 -14.68 4.45
CA GLY A 38 -5.23 -14.13 3.17
C GLY A 38 -3.75 -13.95 2.89
N ALA A 39 -2.89 -14.44 3.74
CA ALA A 39 -1.44 -14.30 3.54
C ALA A 39 -1.05 -12.86 3.30
N ILE A 40 -1.58 -11.98 4.11
CA ILE A 40 -1.34 -10.55 3.99
C ILE A 40 -0.72 -10.03 5.27
N TRP A 41 -0.21 -8.82 5.17
CA TRP A 41 0.39 -8.13 6.30
C TRP A 41 -0.56 -7.02 6.76
N ALA A 42 -0.51 -6.67 8.03
CA ALA A 42 -1.39 -5.64 8.56
C ALA A 42 -1.03 -4.27 8.02
N LEU A 43 -2.03 -3.47 7.75
CA LEU A 43 -1.87 -2.10 7.34
C LEU A 43 -2.57 -1.23 8.36
N LYS A 44 -1.92 -0.18 8.80
CA LYS A 44 -2.52 0.76 9.73
C LYS A 44 -2.83 2.05 9.01
N SER A 45 -4.01 2.58 9.25
CA SER A 45 -4.41 3.82 8.60
C SER A 45 -5.38 4.55 9.50
N ASP A 46 -5.63 5.80 9.16
CA ASP A 46 -6.68 6.55 9.83
C ASP A 46 -7.93 6.50 8.96
N THR A 47 -8.93 7.28 9.31
CA THR A 47 -10.20 7.24 8.60
C THR A 47 -10.09 7.81 7.18
N CYS A 48 -9.04 8.56 6.92
CA CYS A 48 -8.85 9.14 5.59
C CYS A 48 -8.77 8.05 4.52
N ALA A 49 -8.00 7.00 4.78
CA ALA A 49 -7.88 5.93 3.79
C ALA A 49 -9.20 5.20 3.61
N THR A 50 -9.95 4.99 4.68
CA THR A 50 -11.26 4.39 4.56
C THR A 50 -12.16 5.22 3.68
N GLU A 51 -12.08 6.54 3.81
CA GLU A 51 -12.91 7.42 2.98
C GLU A 51 -12.51 7.36 1.53
N LEU A 52 -11.22 7.24 1.25
CA LEU A 52 -10.78 7.16 -0.13
C LEU A 52 -11.29 5.92 -0.83
N PHE A 53 -11.34 4.81 -0.14
CA PHE A 53 -11.74 3.55 -0.76
C PHE A 53 -13.21 3.21 -0.53
N GLY A 54 -13.87 3.92 0.35
CA GLY A 54 -15.26 3.62 0.68
C GLY A 54 -15.41 2.39 1.56
N GLN A 55 -14.32 1.85 2.08
CA GLN A 55 -14.36 0.72 2.98
C GLN A 55 -13.02 0.62 3.68
N PRO A 56 -12.94 -0.10 4.79
CA PRO A 56 -11.68 -0.17 5.53
C PRO A 56 -10.58 -0.84 4.73
N VAL A 57 -9.37 -0.29 4.83
CA VAL A 57 -8.18 -0.86 4.23
C VAL A 57 -7.36 -1.38 5.40
N GLU A 58 -7.21 -2.70 5.50
CA GLU A 58 -6.62 -3.28 6.70
C GLU A 58 -5.46 -4.20 6.42
N GLY A 59 -5.14 -4.45 5.17
CA GLY A 59 -4.04 -5.34 4.84
C GLY A 59 -3.32 -4.90 3.59
N TRP A 60 -2.17 -5.51 3.36
CA TRP A 60 -1.41 -5.26 2.15
C TRP A 60 -0.54 -6.47 1.87
N ARG A 61 -0.12 -6.59 0.64
CA ARG A 61 0.86 -7.61 0.28
C ARG A 61 1.71 -7.11 -0.87
N PRO A 62 2.97 -7.55 -0.92
CA PRO A 62 3.80 -7.24 -2.07
C PRO A 62 3.24 -7.93 -3.31
N ALA A 63 3.47 -7.33 -4.45
CA ALA A 63 3.07 -7.92 -5.72
C ALA A 63 4.21 -7.69 -6.71
N PRO A 64 4.28 -8.48 -7.77
CA PRO A 64 5.32 -8.21 -8.76
C PRO A 64 5.16 -6.78 -9.26
N ASP A 65 6.22 -6.02 -9.16
CA ASP A 65 6.26 -4.61 -9.57
C ASP A 65 5.23 -3.74 -8.85
N GLY A 66 4.85 -4.08 -7.64
CA GLY A 66 3.88 -3.21 -6.99
C GLY A 66 3.48 -3.64 -5.61
N ILE A 67 2.40 -3.03 -5.16
CA ILE A 67 1.84 -3.24 -3.83
C ILE A 67 0.34 -3.37 -3.98
N THR A 68 -0.25 -4.37 -3.33
CA THR A 68 -1.70 -4.52 -3.31
C THR A 68 -2.21 -4.17 -1.93
N LEU A 69 -3.20 -3.29 -1.85
CA LEU A 69 -3.88 -2.99 -0.60
C LEU A 69 -5.16 -3.81 -0.54
N THR A 70 -5.47 -4.33 0.64
CA THR A 70 -6.56 -5.28 0.80
C THR A 70 -7.42 -4.93 1.99
N ASP A 71 -8.54 -5.64 2.11
CA ASP A 71 -9.30 -5.63 3.36
C ASP A 71 -8.69 -6.68 4.29
N ASP A 72 -9.34 -6.97 5.41
CA ASP A 72 -8.77 -7.89 6.39
C ASP A 72 -8.93 -9.35 6.00
N ASP A 73 -9.69 -9.63 4.96
CA ASP A 73 -9.82 -10.99 4.43
C ASP A 73 -8.86 -11.24 3.28
N GLY A 74 -8.13 -10.23 2.85
CA GLY A 74 -7.20 -10.37 1.74
C GLY A 74 -7.79 -10.06 0.39
N ASN A 75 -9.00 -9.53 0.34
CA ASN A 75 -9.59 -9.14 -0.95
C ASN A 75 -8.91 -7.87 -1.45
N SER A 76 -8.50 -7.87 -2.71
CA SER A 76 -7.80 -6.74 -3.28
C SER A 76 -8.69 -5.52 -3.39
N LEU A 77 -8.25 -4.41 -2.86
CA LEU A 77 -8.95 -3.14 -3.01
C LEU A 77 -8.31 -2.28 -4.08
N ALA A 78 -6.99 -2.34 -4.21
CA ALA A 78 -6.28 -1.58 -5.23
C ALA A 78 -4.90 -2.16 -5.42
N PHE A 79 -4.44 -2.16 -6.66
CA PHE A 79 -3.08 -2.56 -6.98
C PHE A 79 -2.32 -1.31 -7.40
N PHE A 80 -1.22 -1.05 -6.72
CA PHE A 80 -0.37 0.09 -7.02
C PHE A 80 0.86 -0.41 -7.75
N GLY A 81 0.95 -0.09 -9.03
CA GLY A 81 2.12 -0.44 -9.82
C GLY A 81 3.23 0.56 -9.61
N HIS A 82 4.45 0.07 -9.62
CA HIS A 82 5.63 0.93 -9.40
C HIS A 82 5.91 1.70 -10.68
N GLU A 83 5.62 2.97 -10.68
CA GLU A 83 5.73 3.79 -11.89
C GLU A 83 7.06 4.52 -12.00
N SER A 84 7.62 4.93 -10.88
CA SER A 84 8.93 5.56 -10.86
C SER A 84 9.56 5.23 -9.52
N GLU A 85 10.76 5.69 -9.31
CA GLU A 85 11.49 5.31 -8.11
C GLU A 85 10.71 5.64 -6.85
N GLU A 86 9.92 6.69 -6.89
CA GLU A 86 9.27 7.15 -5.68
C GLU A 86 7.75 7.09 -5.74
N GLN A 87 7.18 6.57 -6.82
CA GLN A 87 5.73 6.60 -6.96
C GLN A 87 5.17 5.25 -7.35
N TRP A 88 4.13 4.87 -6.66
CA TRP A 88 3.32 3.71 -6.99
C TRP A 88 1.92 4.21 -7.28
N VAL A 89 1.32 3.77 -8.37
CA VAL A 89 0.09 4.36 -8.87
C VAL A 89 -0.97 3.27 -9.09
N ALA A 90 -2.19 3.55 -8.68
CA ALA A 90 -3.32 2.67 -8.90
C ALA A 90 -4.41 3.42 -9.66
N TYR A 91 -5.09 2.71 -10.54
CA TYR A 91 -6.21 3.28 -11.28
C TYR A 91 -7.45 2.51 -10.85
N LEU A 92 -8.41 3.21 -10.28
CA LEU A 92 -9.60 2.56 -9.76
C LEU A 92 -10.66 2.46 -10.85
N VAL A 93 -11.60 1.56 -10.65
CA VAL A 93 -12.63 1.34 -11.66
C VAL A 93 -13.50 2.57 -11.88
N ASP A 94 -13.56 3.46 -10.91
CA ASP A 94 -14.36 4.67 -11.06
C ASP A 94 -13.58 5.80 -11.74
N GLY A 95 -12.37 5.52 -12.19
CA GLY A 95 -11.57 6.51 -12.91
C GLY A 95 -10.60 7.30 -12.08
N ARG A 96 -10.62 7.13 -10.77
CA ARG A 96 -9.69 7.87 -9.93
C ARG A 96 -8.30 7.26 -9.99
N GLU A 97 -7.32 8.11 -9.88
CA GLU A 97 -5.93 7.67 -9.82
C GLU A 97 -5.42 7.93 -8.41
N LEU A 98 -4.86 6.92 -7.79
CA LEU A 98 -4.28 7.05 -6.47
C LEU A 98 -2.79 6.88 -6.55
N VAL A 99 -2.05 7.66 -5.75
CA VAL A 99 -0.59 7.61 -5.76
C VAL A 99 -0.10 7.35 -4.34
N MET A 100 0.81 6.41 -4.21
CA MET A 100 1.49 6.14 -2.94
C MET A 100 2.94 6.56 -3.06
N THR A 101 3.45 7.22 -2.02
CA THR A 101 4.86 7.56 -1.94
C THR A 101 5.39 7.15 -0.58
N PHE A 102 6.61 6.62 -0.58
CA PHE A 102 7.23 6.17 0.66
C PHE A 102 7.67 7.38 1.46
N SER A 103 7.32 7.40 2.74
CA SER A 103 7.67 8.51 3.61
C SER A 103 8.78 8.19 4.58
N GLY A 104 9.10 6.92 4.76
CA GLY A 104 10.18 6.54 5.64
C GLY A 104 9.82 5.34 6.49
N THR A 105 10.74 4.87 7.29
CA THR A 105 10.46 3.75 8.15
C THR A 105 9.72 4.23 9.38
N ALA A 106 8.96 3.34 9.97
CA ALA A 106 8.15 3.71 11.13
C ALA A 106 9.00 4.14 12.30
N ASN A 107 10.21 3.66 12.39
CA ASN A 107 11.05 4.05 13.47
C ASN A 107 11.99 5.16 13.15
N ALA A 108 11.89 5.75 12.02
CA ALA A 108 12.75 6.83 11.62
C ALA A 108 12.37 8.12 12.26
N VAL A 109 11.62 8.10 13.18
CA VAL A 109 11.24 9.25 13.80
C VAL A 109 12.27 9.98 14.36
N THR A 110 12.48 10.92 14.39
CA THR A 110 13.42 11.51 15.04
C THR A 110 13.18 12.78 15.23
N LYS A 111 13.03 12.96 15.46
CA LYS A 111 12.88 13.92 15.67
C LYS A 111 12.56 14.40 15.89
#